data_5d89919d93b7d716a826842d4f012cf1
#
_entry.id   5d89919d93b7d716a826842d4f012cf1
#
_cell.length_a   1.000
_cell.length_b   1.000
_cell.length_c   1.000
_cell.angle_alpha   90.00
_cell.angle_beta   90.00
_cell.angle_gamma   90.00
#
_symmetry.space_group_name_H-M   'P 1'
#
loop_
_entity.id
_entity.type
_entity.pdbx_description
1 polymer ?
#
loop_
_entity_poly.entity_id
_entity_poly.type
_entity_poly.pdbx_seq_one_letter_code
_entity_poly.pdbx_strand_id
1 'polypeptide(L)'
;VHDEWEGVSYVDYNRSGVPLIEIVSEPDMRSAEEVIAYLTKLRTTIQYLGASDCKLQEGSMRADVNLSVRERGSSEFGTRTETKNLNSFAAIERAIKAETARQIDLIEAGEKVVQETRRWNDDKEYSYAMRSKEDAQDYRYFPDPDLVPIHISDEYLAELKAKQPEFKDEKKARYIEEFGLPEYDAEILTDSKKFTDCLLYTSPSPRD
;
A
#
# COMPACT_ATOMS: atom_id res chain seq x y z
N VAL A 1 5.20 -0.04 -23.72
CA VAL A 1 6.00 1.16 -24.06
C VAL A 1 5.42 1.74 -25.33
N HIS A 2 5.19 3.06 -25.35
CA HIS A 2 4.75 3.78 -26.55
C HIS A 2 5.98 4.37 -27.25
N ASP A 3 6.09 4.11 -28.52
CA ASP A 3 7.10 4.74 -29.39
C ASP A 3 6.39 5.79 -30.25
N GLU A 4 6.60 7.05 -29.90
CA GLU A 4 5.96 8.19 -30.59
C GLU A 4 6.56 8.41 -32.01
N TRP A 5 7.80 7.98 -32.22
CA TRP A 5 8.47 8.13 -33.53
C TRP A 5 7.95 7.14 -34.57
N GLU A 6 7.72 5.90 -34.11
CA GLU A 6 7.19 4.85 -34.99
C GLU A 6 5.65 4.79 -34.94
N GLY A 7 5.00 5.51 -34.03
CA GLY A 7 3.55 5.51 -33.84
C GLY A 7 3.00 4.16 -33.42
N VAL A 8 3.81 3.36 -32.73
CA VAL A 8 3.44 2.00 -32.29
C VAL A 8 3.48 1.86 -30.78
N SER A 9 2.80 0.84 -30.29
CA SER A 9 2.83 0.47 -28.87
C SER A 9 3.34 -0.95 -28.73
N TYR A 10 4.44 -1.11 -28.02
CA TYR A 10 4.97 -2.42 -27.66
C TYR A 10 4.25 -2.93 -26.41
N VAL A 11 3.62 -4.10 -26.53
CA VAL A 11 2.87 -4.75 -25.46
C VAL A 11 3.64 -5.97 -25.00
N ASP A 12 3.85 -6.07 -23.68
CA ASP A 12 4.46 -7.21 -23.04
C ASP A 12 3.39 -7.98 -22.24
N TYR A 13 3.20 -9.24 -22.57
CA TYR A 13 2.22 -10.12 -21.95
C TYR A 13 2.79 -10.95 -20.78
N ASN A 14 4.05 -10.78 -20.40
CA ASN A 14 4.67 -11.59 -19.33
C ASN A 14 4.01 -11.45 -17.96
N ARG A 15 3.25 -10.37 -17.77
CA ARG A 15 2.47 -10.13 -16.53
C ARG A 15 0.96 -10.33 -16.73
N SER A 16 0.53 -10.85 -17.87
CA SER A 16 -0.88 -11.15 -18.10
C SER A 16 -1.33 -12.31 -17.21
N GLY A 17 -2.50 -12.17 -16.61
CA GLY A 17 -3.05 -13.20 -15.72
C GLY A 17 -2.45 -13.23 -14.32
N VAL A 18 -1.52 -12.31 -13.97
CA VAL A 18 -1.05 -12.18 -12.60
C VAL A 18 -2.19 -11.63 -11.75
N PRO A 19 -2.60 -12.33 -10.66
CA PRO A 19 -3.67 -11.86 -9.80
C PRO A 19 -3.28 -10.54 -9.11
N LEU A 20 -4.23 -9.64 -9.00
CA LEU A 20 -4.10 -8.37 -8.31
C LEU A 20 -5.16 -8.28 -7.21
N ILE A 21 -4.75 -7.90 -6.02
CA ILE A 21 -5.67 -7.51 -4.95
C ILE A 21 -5.58 -6.01 -4.74
N GLU A 22 -6.72 -5.38 -4.48
CA GLU A 22 -6.82 -3.99 -4.07
C GLU A 22 -7.25 -3.96 -2.61
N ILE A 23 -6.49 -3.26 -1.77
CA ILE A 23 -6.76 -3.10 -0.35
C ILE A 23 -7.08 -1.63 -0.12
N VAL A 24 -8.32 -1.34 0.20
CA VAL A 24 -8.81 0.01 0.49
C VAL A 24 -8.93 0.18 2.00
N SER A 25 -8.23 1.18 2.56
CA SER A 25 -8.36 1.50 3.98
C SER A 25 -9.59 2.35 4.24
N GLU A 26 -10.11 2.29 5.47
CA GLU A 26 -11.06 3.29 5.95
C GLU A 26 -10.38 4.67 6.07
N PRO A 27 -11.14 5.78 5.98
CA PRO A 27 -10.59 7.14 6.02
C PRO A 27 -10.32 7.59 7.47
N ASP A 28 -9.57 6.80 8.24
CA ASP A 28 -9.30 6.98 9.66
C ASP A 28 -7.86 7.39 9.99
N MET A 29 -6.94 7.37 9.03
CA MET A 29 -5.58 7.88 9.19
C MET A 29 -5.56 9.41 9.15
N ARG A 30 -4.73 10.03 10.01
CA ARG A 30 -4.72 11.49 10.22
C ARG A 30 -3.35 12.13 9.99
N SER A 31 -2.31 11.36 9.73
CA SER A 31 -0.98 11.88 9.45
C SER A 31 -0.23 11.04 8.42
N ALA A 32 0.83 11.61 7.86
CA ALA A 32 1.71 10.87 6.96
C ALA A 32 2.41 9.72 7.68
N GLU A 33 2.76 9.92 8.95
CA GLU A 33 3.43 8.93 9.79
C GLU A 33 2.53 7.70 10.02
N GLU A 34 1.24 7.91 10.28
CA GLU A 34 0.25 6.82 10.38
C GLU A 34 0.14 6.04 9.08
N VAL A 35 0.11 6.73 7.94
CA VAL A 35 0.07 6.08 6.62
C VAL A 35 1.32 5.23 6.38
N ILE A 36 2.50 5.74 6.72
CA ILE A 36 3.75 4.98 6.56
C ILE A 36 3.80 3.78 7.51
N ALA A 37 3.35 3.94 8.74
CA ALA A 37 3.26 2.83 9.69
C ALA A 37 2.30 1.73 9.18
N TYR A 38 1.12 2.12 8.69
CA TYR A 38 0.14 1.21 8.08
C TYR A 38 0.74 0.45 6.90
N LEU A 39 1.32 1.17 5.94
CA LEU A 39 1.91 0.57 4.73
C LEU A 39 3.09 -0.36 5.07
N THR A 40 3.90 0.01 6.06
CA THR A 40 5.01 -0.83 6.54
C THR A 40 4.49 -2.14 7.12
N LYS A 41 3.48 -2.08 7.98
CA LYS A 41 2.86 -3.28 8.56
C LYS A 41 2.19 -4.13 7.49
N LEU A 42 1.43 -3.52 6.58
CA LEU A 42 0.76 -4.21 5.47
C LEU A 42 1.78 -4.94 4.59
N ARG A 43 2.84 -4.25 4.17
CA ARG A 43 3.93 -4.82 3.38
C ARG A 43 4.53 -6.04 4.06
N THR A 44 4.90 -5.90 5.32
CA THR A 44 5.51 -7.00 6.09
C THR A 44 4.56 -8.19 6.22
N THR A 45 3.28 -7.93 6.50
CA THR A 45 2.25 -8.98 6.57
C THR A 45 2.14 -9.76 5.25
N ILE A 46 2.07 -9.07 4.12
CA ILE A 46 1.97 -9.70 2.79
C ILE A 46 3.23 -10.50 2.46
N GLN A 47 4.41 -9.98 2.83
CA GLN A 47 5.69 -10.69 2.66
C GLN A 47 5.76 -11.95 3.53
N TYR A 48 5.28 -11.91 4.76
CA TYR A 48 5.20 -13.07 5.64
C TYR A 48 4.25 -14.15 5.13
N LEU A 49 3.16 -13.75 4.50
CA LEU A 49 2.26 -14.66 3.79
C LEU A 49 2.90 -15.29 2.54
N GLY A 50 3.98 -14.72 2.04
CA GLY A 50 4.62 -15.17 0.79
C GLY A 50 3.80 -14.82 -0.46
N ALA A 51 2.82 -13.93 -0.34
CA ALA A 51 1.91 -13.56 -1.44
C ALA A 51 2.56 -12.57 -2.42
N SER A 52 3.45 -11.70 -1.95
CA SER A 52 4.18 -10.73 -2.79
C SER A 52 5.50 -10.31 -2.10
N ASP A 53 6.48 -9.88 -2.88
CA ASP A 53 7.68 -9.20 -2.37
C ASP A 53 7.45 -7.72 -2.05
N CYS A 54 6.31 -7.17 -2.45
CA CYS A 54 5.85 -5.81 -2.14
C CYS A 54 6.86 -4.71 -2.45
N LYS A 55 7.52 -4.78 -3.60
CA LYS A 55 8.46 -3.77 -4.05
C LYS A 55 7.76 -2.68 -4.85
N LEU A 56 7.75 -1.46 -4.34
CA LEU A 56 7.14 -0.30 -5.01
C LEU A 56 7.85 0.03 -6.33
N GLN A 57 9.19 -0.01 -6.36
CA GLN A 57 9.97 0.33 -7.53
C GLN A 57 9.80 -0.68 -8.68
N GLU A 58 9.52 -1.93 -8.36
CA GLU A 58 9.29 -2.99 -9.35
C GLU A 58 7.80 -3.15 -9.70
N GLY A 59 6.93 -2.38 -9.04
CA GLY A 59 5.49 -2.36 -9.29
C GLY A 59 4.73 -3.59 -8.80
N SER A 60 5.34 -4.42 -7.93
CA SER A 60 4.64 -5.53 -7.26
C SER A 60 3.80 -5.06 -6.05
N MET A 61 4.00 -3.82 -5.63
CA MET A 61 3.11 -3.06 -4.75
C MET A 61 2.90 -1.67 -5.34
N ARG A 62 1.71 -1.12 -5.22
CA ARG A 62 1.38 0.26 -5.58
C ARG A 62 0.57 0.87 -4.46
N ALA A 63 0.69 2.17 -4.30
CA ALA A 63 -0.12 2.91 -3.35
C ALA A 63 -0.61 4.20 -4.01
N ASP A 64 -1.92 4.42 -3.96
CA ASP A 64 -2.56 5.68 -4.32
C ASP A 64 -3.09 6.32 -3.04
N VAL A 65 -2.84 7.61 -2.86
CA VAL A 65 -3.26 8.34 -1.67
C VAL A 65 -4.49 9.18 -1.97
N ASN A 66 -5.57 8.89 -1.25
CA ASN A 66 -6.77 9.72 -1.22
C ASN A 66 -6.74 10.62 0.01
N LEU A 67 -6.72 11.93 -0.19
CA LEU A 67 -6.56 12.91 0.87
C LEU A 67 -7.62 14.00 0.78
N SER A 68 -8.16 14.39 1.93
CA SER A 68 -8.97 15.60 2.09
C SER A 68 -8.63 16.29 3.40
N VAL A 69 -8.77 17.61 3.45
CA VAL A 69 -8.57 18.44 4.64
C VAL A 69 -9.93 18.92 5.14
N ARG A 70 -10.10 18.97 6.44
CA ARG A 70 -11.30 19.51 7.11
C ARG A 70 -10.91 20.31 8.35
N GLU A 71 -11.78 21.17 8.81
CA GLU A 71 -11.60 21.86 10.07
C GLU A 71 -11.53 20.91 11.25
N ARG A 72 -10.69 21.23 12.22
CA ARG A 72 -10.57 20.42 13.44
C ARG A 72 -11.90 20.40 14.20
N GLY A 73 -12.41 19.22 14.47
CA GLY A 73 -13.69 19.02 15.14
C GLY A 73 -14.88 18.83 14.20
N SER A 74 -14.73 19.07 12.89
CA SER A 74 -15.76 18.72 11.92
C SER A 74 -15.88 17.21 11.77
N SER A 75 -17.10 16.72 11.64
CA SER A 75 -17.39 15.31 11.29
C SER A 75 -17.43 15.09 9.78
N GLU A 76 -17.64 16.15 8.99
CA GLU A 76 -17.74 16.06 7.54
C GLU A 76 -16.34 16.08 6.89
N PHE A 77 -16.14 15.22 5.92
CA PHE A 77 -14.91 15.20 5.15
C PHE A 77 -14.86 16.35 4.15
N GLY A 78 -13.66 16.87 3.90
CA GLY A 78 -13.45 17.81 2.81
C GLY A 78 -13.46 17.13 1.44
N THR A 79 -13.23 17.92 0.39
CA THR A 79 -13.16 17.41 -0.98
C THR A 79 -11.89 16.56 -1.16
N ARG A 80 -12.07 15.35 -1.64
CA ARG A 80 -11.01 14.37 -1.82
C ARG A 80 -10.21 14.63 -3.09
N THR A 81 -8.90 14.54 -3.02
CA THR A 81 -8.01 14.39 -4.17
C THR A 81 -7.30 13.03 -4.11
N GLU A 82 -7.03 12.46 -5.27
CA GLU A 82 -6.27 11.22 -5.40
C GLU A 82 -4.87 11.54 -5.93
N THR A 83 -3.82 11.12 -5.22
CA THR A 83 -2.43 11.29 -5.66
C THR A 83 -1.84 9.97 -6.12
N LYS A 84 -1.36 9.94 -7.36
CA LYS A 84 -0.76 8.78 -8.03
C LYS A 84 0.74 8.96 -8.29
N ASN A 85 1.39 7.90 -8.75
CA ASN A 85 2.82 7.87 -9.10
C ASN A 85 3.75 7.98 -7.88
N LEU A 86 3.39 7.26 -6.82
CA LEU A 86 4.13 7.23 -5.56
C LEU A 86 5.00 5.96 -5.51
N ASN A 87 6.30 6.11 -5.77
CA ASN A 87 7.20 4.98 -6.01
C ASN A 87 8.06 4.60 -4.78
N SER A 88 7.88 5.29 -3.66
CA SER A 88 8.57 4.99 -2.40
C SER A 88 7.76 5.49 -1.21
N PHE A 89 8.00 4.93 -0.02
CA PHE A 89 7.37 5.42 1.20
C PHE A 89 7.76 6.88 1.50
N ALA A 90 8.99 7.25 1.22
CA ALA A 90 9.42 8.66 1.35
C ALA A 90 8.68 9.59 0.38
N ALA A 91 8.41 9.15 -0.86
CA ALA A 91 7.60 9.92 -1.80
C ALA A 91 6.14 10.03 -1.32
N ILE A 92 5.58 8.98 -0.75
CA ILE A 92 4.22 9.00 -0.16
C ILE A 92 4.15 10.03 0.96
N GLU A 93 5.12 10.03 1.88
CA GLU A 93 5.17 10.98 2.99
C GLU A 93 5.25 12.44 2.50
N ARG A 94 6.15 12.72 1.55
CA ARG A 94 6.30 14.06 0.96
C ARG A 94 5.03 14.50 0.24
N ALA A 95 4.43 13.60 -0.54
CA ALA A 95 3.20 13.89 -1.27
C ALA A 95 2.02 14.22 -0.34
N ILE A 96 1.86 13.48 0.75
CA ILE A 96 0.82 13.76 1.76
C ILE A 96 1.04 15.13 2.37
N LYS A 97 2.27 15.45 2.79
CA LYS A 97 2.59 16.75 3.39
C LYS A 97 2.35 17.90 2.41
N ALA A 98 2.81 17.77 1.17
CA ALA A 98 2.62 18.78 0.14
C ALA A 98 1.15 18.98 -0.25
N GLU A 99 0.40 17.90 -0.42
CA GLU A 99 -1.03 17.99 -0.76
C GLU A 99 -1.87 18.54 0.38
N THR A 100 -1.53 18.20 1.63
CA THR A 100 -2.17 18.78 2.82
C THR A 100 -1.97 20.30 2.87
N ALA A 101 -0.73 20.75 2.69
CA ALA A 101 -0.42 22.19 2.66
C ALA A 101 -1.18 22.90 1.53
N ARG A 102 -1.16 22.34 0.32
CA ARG A 102 -1.88 22.89 -0.84
C ARG A 102 -3.38 23.06 -0.59
N GLN A 103 -4.05 22.05 -0.01
CA GLN A 103 -5.48 22.13 0.29
C GLN A 103 -5.78 23.14 1.38
N ILE A 104 -4.93 23.26 2.40
CA ILE A 104 -5.06 24.28 3.44
C ILE A 104 -4.95 25.69 2.82
N ASP A 105 -3.91 25.93 2.02
CA ASP A 105 -3.69 27.22 1.37
C ASP A 105 -4.88 27.65 0.50
N LEU A 106 -5.47 26.73 -0.27
CA LEU A 106 -6.67 27.00 -1.07
C LEU A 106 -7.87 27.38 -0.18
N ILE A 107 -8.12 26.62 0.88
CA ILE A 107 -9.24 26.87 1.78
C ILE A 107 -9.07 28.21 2.50
N GLU A 108 -7.87 28.53 2.98
CA GLU A 108 -7.56 29.80 3.63
C GLU A 108 -7.66 31.00 2.68
N ALA A 109 -7.37 30.80 1.38
CA ALA A 109 -7.58 31.79 0.34
C ALA A 109 -9.06 31.98 -0.04
N GLY A 110 -9.98 31.18 0.52
CA GLY A 110 -11.41 31.17 0.18
C GLY A 110 -11.73 30.44 -1.13
N GLU A 111 -10.77 29.69 -1.65
CA GLU A 111 -10.93 28.86 -2.83
C GLU A 111 -11.47 27.48 -2.47
N LYS A 112 -12.00 26.77 -3.48
CA LYS A 112 -12.50 25.40 -3.29
C LYS A 112 -11.50 24.38 -3.78
N VAL A 113 -11.31 23.34 -3.00
CA VAL A 113 -10.61 22.15 -3.47
C VAL A 113 -11.48 21.45 -4.51
N VAL A 114 -10.90 21.13 -5.67
CA VAL A 114 -11.58 20.39 -6.75
C VAL A 114 -11.25 18.92 -6.60
N GLN A 115 -12.26 18.06 -6.75
CA GLN A 115 -12.06 16.61 -6.78
C GLN A 115 -11.36 16.23 -8.08
N GLU A 116 -10.12 15.80 -7.97
CA GLU A 116 -9.26 15.48 -9.12
C GLU A 116 -8.25 14.39 -8.79
N THR A 117 -7.74 13.73 -9.84
CA THR A 117 -6.55 12.87 -9.75
C THR A 117 -5.32 13.71 -10.06
N ARG A 118 -4.33 13.63 -9.21
CA ARG A 118 -3.06 14.36 -9.30
C ARG A 118 -1.90 13.37 -9.48
N ARG A 119 -0.87 13.78 -10.21
CA ARG A 119 0.36 13.01 -10.36
C ARG A 119 1.48 13.66 -9.56
N TRP A 120 2.13 12.86 -8.72
CA TRP A 120 3.31 13.29 -7.97
C TRP A 120 4.54 13.34 -8.88
N ASN A 121 5.29 14.43 -8.76
CA ASN A 121 6.63 14.59 -9.34
C ASN A 121 7.63 14.62 -8.17
N ASP A 122 8.40 13.55 -8.02
CA ASP A 122 9.30 13.39 -6.87
C ASP A 122 10.51 14.30 -6.95
N ASP A 123 11.02 14.59 -8.15
CA ASP A 123 12.17 15.45 -8.37
C ASP A 123 11.89 16.90 -8.03
N LYS A 124 10.66 17.35 -8.25
CA LYS A 124 10.22 18.73 -8.03
C LYS A 124 9.38 18.89 -6.77
N GLU A 125 9.11 17.81 -6.07
CA GLU A 125 8.32 17.76 -4.84
C GLU A 125 6.94 18.47 -4.91
N TYR A 126 6.26 18.33 -6.06
CA TYR A 126 4.90 18.85 -6.22
C TYR A 126 4.02 17.89 -6.99
N SER A 127 2.70 18.06 -6.85
CA SER A 127 1.72 17.35 -7.65
C SER A 127 1.05 18.28 -8.65
N TYR A 128 0.64 17.74 -9.79
CA TYR A 128 -0.14 18.45 -10.79
C TYR A 128 -1.38 17.66 -11.16
N ALA A 129 -2.46 18.39 -11.50
CA ALA A 129 -3.69 17.77 -11.94
C ALA A 129 -3.46 16.95 -13.20
N MET A 130 -3.87 15.72 -13.21
CA MET A 130 -4.01 14.94 -14.43
C MET A 130 -5.23 15.49 -15.17
N ARG A 131 -5.24 15.35 -16.52
CA ARG A 131 -6.38 15.77 -17.34
C ARG A 131 -7.66 15.25 -16.67
N SER A 132 -8.53 16.15 -16.21
CA SER A 132 -9.80 15.77 -15.62
C SER A 132 -10.54 14.94 -16.65
N LYS A 133 -10.89 13.72 -16.33
CA LYS A 133 -11.89 12.99 -17.08
C LYS A 133 -13.22 13.64 -16.72
N GLU A 134 -13.59 14.71 -17.43
CA GLU A 134 -14.94 15.29 -17.37
C GLU A 134 -16.02 14.29 -17.78
N ASP A 135 -15.63 13.22 -18.44
CA ASP A 135 -16.46 12.06 -18.64
C ASP A 135 -16.29 11.13 -17.45
N ALA A 136 -17.18 11.23 -16.48
CA ALA A 136 -17.46 10.14 -15.56
C ALA A 136 -17.82 8.93 -16.43
N GLN A 137 -16.83 8.12 -16.75
CA GLN A 137 -17.07 6.88 -17.48
C GLN A 137 -18.02 6.07 -16.62
N ASP A 138 -19.21 5.86 -17.15
CA ASP A 138 -20.12 4.86 -16.64
C ASP A 138 -19.38 3.52 -16.71
N TYR A 139 -18.77 3.14 -15.58
CA TYR A 139 -18.14 1.83 -15.40
C TYR A 139 -19.23 0.77 -15.38
N ARG A 140 -19.88 0.48 -16.43
CA ARG A 140 -20.94 -0.52 -16.55
C ARG A 140 -20.58 -1.80 -15.80
N TYR A 141 -20.70 -1.76 -14.47
CA TYR A 141 -20.43 -2.92 -13.60
C TYR A 141 -21.46 -4.01 -13.89
N PHE A 142 -21.02 -5.06 -14.51
CA PHE A 142 -21.77 -6.29 -14.68
C PHE A 142 -20.82 -7.46 -14.51
N PRO A 143 -21.30 -8.62 -14.02
CA PRO A 143 -20.48 -9.82 -13.93
C PRO A 143 -19.94 -10.22 -15.30
N ASP A 144 -18.66 -10.55 -15.37
CA ASP A 144 -18.08 -11.11 -16.58
C ASP A 144 -18.72 -12.48 -16.84
N PRO A 145 -19.30 -12.73 -18.02
CA PRO A 145 -19.99 -14.00 -18.32
C PRO A 145 -19.05 -15.21 -18.32
N ASP A 146 -17.75 -15.00 -18.50
CA ASP A 146 -16.73 -16.06 -18.48
C ASP A 146 -16.25 -16.40 -17.06
N LEU A 147 -16.61 -15.58 -16.06
CA LEU A 147 -16.25 -15.78 -14.67
C LEU A 147 -17.42 -16.37 -13.89
N VAL A 148 -17.30 -17.61 -13.48
CA VAL A 148 -18.31 -18.25 -12.61
C VAL A 148 -18.19 -17.74 -11.18
N PRO A 149 -19.32 -17.67 -10.41
CA PRO A 149 -19.25 -17.33 -9.00
C PRO A 149 -18.35 -18.29 -8.22
N ILE A 150 -17.45 -17.74 -7.42
CA ILE A 150 -16.57 -18.51 -6.54
C ILE A 150 -17.22 -18.57 -5.16
N HIS A 151 -17.46 -19.77 -4.66
CA HIS A 151 -17.93 -19.98 -3.29
C HIS A 151 -16.76 -20.40 -2.40
N ILE A 152 -16.52 -19.62 -1.36
CA ILE A 152 -15.49 -19.91 -0.34
C ILE A 152 -16.20 -20.41 0.90
N SER A 153 -15.99 -21.70 1.25
CA SER A 153 -16.62 -22.30 2.42
C SER A 153 -15.92 -21.93 3.73
N ASP A 154 -16.65 -22.05 4.84
CA ASP A 154 -16.09 -21.80 6.18
C ASP A 154 -14.98 -22.80 6.52
N GLU A 155 -15.10 -24.05 6.04
CA GLU A 155 -14.08 -25.09 6.21
C GLU A 155 -12.77 -24.69 5.51
N TYR A 156 -12.86 -24.16 4.27
CA TYR A 156 -11.70 -23.68 3.54
C TYR A 156 -11.03 -22.49 4.22
N LEU A 157 -11.83 -21.56 4.77
CA LEU A 157 -11.30 -20.44 5.56
C LEU A 157 -10.60 -20.92 6.85
N ALA A 158 -11.17 -21.92 7.52
CA ALA A 158 -10.55 -22.52 8.72
C ALA A 158 -9.23 -23.23 8.37
N GLU A 159 -9.16 -23.92 7.24
CA GLU A 159 -7.93 -24.54 6.74
C GLU A 159 -6.86 -23.50 6.44
N LEU A 160 -7.21 -22.40 5.78
CA LEU A 160 -6.27 -21.30 5.49
C LEU A 160 -5.76 -20.66 6.77
N LYS A 161 -6.63 -20.43 7.76
CA LYS A 161 -6.23 -19.90 9.07
C LYS A 161 -5.25 -20.83 9.80
N ALA A 162 -5.48 -22.13 9.73
CA ALA A 162 -4.60 -23.12 10.36
C ALA A 162 -3.21 -23.18 9.70
N LYS A 163 -3.10 -22.80 8.41
CA LYS A 163 -1.85 -22.74 7.66
C LYS A 163 -1.15 -21.38 7.73
N GLN A 164 -1.79 -20.39 8.38
CA GLN A 164 -1.27 -19.05 8.48
C GLN A 164 0.07 -19.06 9.23
N PRO A 165 1.11 -18.42 8.71
CA PRO A 165 2.39 -18.34 9.40
C PRO A 165 2.28 -17.43 10.63
N GLU A 166 3.16 -17.62 11.58
CA GLU A 166 3.42 -16.67 12.66
C GLU A 166 3.93 -15.36 12.05
N PHE A 167 3.26 -14.25 12.34
CA PHE A 167 3.62 -12.94 11.81
C PHE A 167 4.76 -12.27 12.58
N LYS A 168 5.28 -11.17 12.04
CA LYS A 168 6.40 -10.42 12.60
C LYS A 168 6.22 -10.10 14.08
N ASP A 169 5.07 -9.53 14.46
CA ASP A 169 4.85 -9.07 15.83
C ASP A 169 4.81 -10.24 16.83
N GLU A 170 4.20 -11.35 16.44
CA GLU A 170 4.15 -12.58 17.24
C GLU A 170 5.53 -13.19 17.42
N LYS A 171 6.31 -13.29 16.31
CA LYS A 171 7.69 -13.77 16.35
C LYS A 171 8.58 -12.86 17.19
N LYS A 172 8.44 -11.53 17.05
CA LYS A 172 9.19 -10.57 17.85
C LYS A 172 8.93 -10.79 19.34
N ALA A 173 7.67 -10.89 19.73
CA ALA A 173 7.28 -11.14 21.12
C ALA A 173 7.87 -12.46 21.63
N ARG A 174 7.76 -13.53 20.85
CA ARG A 174 8.32 -14.83 21.17
C ARG A 174 9.85 -14.81 21.32
N TYR A 175 10.56 -14.11 20.44
CA TYR A 175 12.04 -14.02 20.51
C TYR A 175 12.51 -13.27 21.75
N ILE A 176 11.76 -12.26 22.20
CA ILE A 176 12.04 -11.57 23.47
C ILE A 176 11.78 -12.51 24.65
N GLU A 177 10.63 -13.22 24.65
CA GLU A 177 10.20 -14.05 25.75
C GLU A 177 11.00 -15.36 25.89
N GLU A 178 11.18 -16.09 24.77
CA GLU A 178 11.81 -17.41 24.78
C GLU A 178 13.34 -17.36 24.73
N PHE A 179 13.90 -16.41 23.95
CA PHE A 179 15.34 -16.32 23.75
C PHE A 179 16.00 -15.20 24.55
N GLY A 180 15.21 -14.37 25.24
CA GLY A 180 15.73 -13.27 26.04
C GLY A 180 16.39 -12.16 25.22
N LEU A 181 16.01 -12.03 23.93
CA LEU A 181 16.62 -11.03 23.05
C LEU A 181 16.20 -9.62 23.45
N PRO A 182 17.09 -8.63 23.35
CA PRO A 182 16.71 -7.23 23.42
C PRO A 182 15.67 -6.89 22.34
N GLU A 183 14.77 -5.96 22.64
CA GLU A 183 13.71 -5.57 21.71
C GLU A 183 14.25 -5.12 20.35
N TYR A 184 15.34 -4.35 20.36
CA TYR A 184 16.01 -3.88 19.15
C TYR A 184 16.51 -5.04 18.26
N ASP A 185 17.15 -6.04 18.86
CA ASP A 185 17.65 -7.19 18.11
C ASP A 185 16.50 -8.05 17.57
N ALA A 186 15.45 -8.25 18.37
CA ALA A 186 14.25 -8.96 17.95
C ALA A 186 13.53 -8.25 16.79
N GLU A 187 13.49 -6.91 16.78
CA GLU A 187 12.94 -6.12 15.69
C GLU A 187 13.70 -6.33 14.39
N ILE A 188 15.03 -6.24 14.43
CA ILE A 188 15.89 -6.44 13.25
C ILE A 188 15.76 -7.87 12.71
N LEU A 189 15.80 -8.87 13.59
CA LEU A 189 15.75 -10.27 13.20
C LEU A 189 14.40 -10.66 12.58
N THR A 190 13.33 -9.98 12.93
CA THR A 190 11.99 -10.25 12.42
C THR A 190 11.56 -9.33 11.28
N ASP A 191 12.39 -8.40 10.86
CA ASP A 191 12.04 -7.45 9.78
C ASP A 191 11.84 -8.13 8.41
N SER A 192 12.53 -9.24 8.17
CA SER A 192 12.41 -10.03 6.96
C SER A 192 12.08 -11.48 7.28
N LYS A 193 10.98 -12.00 6.72
CA LYS A 193 10.61 -13.42 6.84
C LYS A 193 11.78 -14.33 6.43
N LYS A 194 12.41 -14.04 5.29
CA LYS A 194 13.54 -14.84 4.79
C LYS A 194 14.72 -14.85 5.76
N PHE A 195 15.02 -13.72 6.37
CA PHE A 195 16.09 -13.61 7.35
C PHE A 195 15.77 -14.38 8.64
N THR A 196 14.55 -14.23 9.12
CA THR A 196 14.01 -14.93 10.28
C THR A 196 14.04 -16.45 10.09
N ASP A 197 13.55 -16.92 8.95
CA ASP A 197 13.53 -18.36 8.65
C ASP A 197 14.95 -18.91 8.53
N CYS A 198 15.89 -18.16 7.97
CA CYS A 198 17.29 -18.53 7.89
C CYS A 198 17.94 -18.63 9.28
N LEU A 199 17.68 -17.68 10.16
CA LEU A 199 18.21 -17.68 11.53
C LEU A 199 17.76 -18.92 12.31
N LEU A 200 16.47 -19.23 12.26
CA LEU A 200 15.89 -20.39 12.96
C LEU A 200 16.44 -21.73 12.44
N TYR A 201 16.81 -21.76 11.16
CA TYR A 201 17.34 -22.98 10.53
C TYR A 201 18.84 -23.17 10.75
N THR A 202 19.62 -22.09 10.86
CA THR A 202 21.09 -22.12 10.90
C THR A 202 21.66 -21.86 12.27
N SER A 203 20.90 -21.35 13.23
CA SER A 203 21.37 -21.13 14.59
C SER A 203 21.55 -22.49 15.29
N PRO A 204 22.74 -22.83 15.78
CA PRO A 204 22.89 -24.01 16.62
C PRO A 204 22.02 -23.86 17.88
N SER A 205 21.43 -24.96 18.30
CA SER A 205 20.71 -25.01 19.56
C SER A 205 21.57 -24.46 20.69
N PRO A 206 21.06 -23.61 21.58
CA PRO A 206 21.83 -23.15 22.74
C PRO A 206 22.29 -24.26 23.69
N ARG A 207 22.00 -25.51 23.33
CA ARG A 207 22.29 -26.71 24.14
C ARG A 207 23.35 -27.64 23.54
N ASP A 208 23.94 -27.27 22.39
CA ASP A 208 25.02 -28.04 21.76
C ASP A 208 26.38 -27.43 22.04
#